data_4534d85966025a150fcfe21fc62194b6
#
_entry.id   4534d85966025a150fcfe21fc62194b6
#
_cell.length_a   1.000
_cell.length_b   1.000
_cell.length_c   1.000
_cell.angle_alpha   90.00
_cell.angle_beta   90.00
_cell.angle_gamma   90.00
#
_symmetry.space_group_name_H-M   'P 1'
#
loop_
_entity.id
_entity.type
_entity.pdbx_description
1 polymer ?
#
loop_
_entity_poly.entity_id
_entity_poly.type
_entity_poly.pdbx_seq_one_letter_code
_entity_poly.pdbx_strand_id
1 'polypeptide(L)'
;MADVDLERLAAAYDHRVEDGAVQRAGIAADTTGLGPGSTVVDVGGGRGVHASVFTERGTRAVVVDPSPAMVLSSQRRGVVGVVARGESLPIRDGAADLVYFHLSIHHGAWRDMLAEAARVVGNRGHIWVWTLADAHHENSYLARWFPSVGAIDAVRFPPVEGLRSRLTELGLVVAPTVAHHDRISRPAGAWMSAVRAGFVSTLHLVPAEEIEAGLVAFGSQHPDPSESIEYDLPYVGLHAEGPGLVS
;
A
#
# COMPACT_ATOMS: atom_id res chain seq x y z
N MET A 1 -10.79 -15.31 7.07
CA MET A 1 -10.13 -14.07 7.49
C MET A 1 -11.21 -13.05 7.78
N ALA A 2 -11.15 -12.31 8.89
CA ALA A 2 -12.09 -11.20 9.13
C ALA A 2 -11.89 -10.17 8.02
N ASP A 3 -12.97 -9.82 7.33
CA ASP A 3 -12.94 -8.90 6.22
C ASP A 3 -12.87 -7.47 6.77
N VAL A 4 -11.91 -6.68 6.32
CA VAL A 4 -11.80 -5.28 6.72
C VAL A 4 -12.89 -4.48 6.02
N ASP A 5 -13.65 -3.71 6.78
CA ASP A 5 -14.63 -2.76 6.23
C ASP A 5 -13.89 -1.62 5.49
N LEU A 6 -13.83 -1.75 4.18
CA LEU A 6 -13.12 -0.79 3.31
C LEU A 6 -13.79 0.58 3.27
N GLU A 7 -15.11 0.67 3.47
CA GLU A 7 -15.82 1.96 3.52
C GLU A 7 -15.51 2.72 4.83
N ARG A 8 -15.44 1.99 5.95
CA ARG A 8 -15.00 2.57 7.22
C ARG A 8 -13.54 3.00 7.14
N LEU A 9 -12.67 2.21 6.50
CA LEU A 9 -11.28 2.57 6.26
C LEU A 9 -11.18 3.82 5.38
N ALA A 10 -12.03 3.93 4.33
CA ALA A 10 -12.07 5.10 3.47
C ALA A 10 -12.40 6.39 4.25
N ALA A 11 -13.34 6.33 5.19
CA ALA A 11 -13.69 7.46 6.05
C ALA A 11 -12.53 7.90 6.98
N ALA A 12 -11.67 6.97 7.40
CA ALA A 12 -10.52 7.24 8.26
C ALA A 12 -9.29 7.73 7.51
N TYR A 13 -9.32 7.74 6.19
CA TYR A 13 -8.13 8.00 5.34
C TYR A 13 -7.55 9.41 5.49
N ASP A 14 -8.36 10.41 5.89
CA ASP A 14 -7.89 11.77 6.15
C ASP A 14 -6.90 11.86 7.33
N HIS A 15 -6.85 10.84 8.18
CA HIS A 15 -5.90 10.73 9.27
C HIS A 15 -4.56 10.07 8.87
N ARG A 16 -4.42 9.59 7.64
CA ARG A 16 -3.16 9.03 7.13
C ARG A 16 -2.18 10.14 6.76
N VAL A 17 -0.91 9.89 7.05
CA VAL A 17 0.20 10.68 6.52
C VAL A 17 0.53 10.10 5.15
N GLU A 18 0.43 10.92 4.13
CA GLU A 18 0.75 10.55 2.74
C GLU A 18 2.17 11.01 2.34
N ASP A 19 2.96 11.46 3.33
CA ASP A 19 4.36 11.81 3.14
C ASP A 19 5.15 10.63 2.56
N GLY A 20 6.08 10.91 1.67
CA GLY A 20 6.85 9.87 0.98
C GLY A 20 6.16 9.23 -0.24
N ALA A 21 4.87 9.51 -0.52
CA ALA A 21 4.20 8.99 -1.71
C ALA A 21 4.91 9.41 -3.01
N VAL A 22 5.33 10.67 -3.10
CA VAL A 22 6.08 11.21 -4.25
C VAL A 22 7.40 10.46 -4.43
N GLN A 23 8.11 10.18 -3.33
CA GLN A 23 9.38 9.47 -3.38
C GLN A 23 9.18 8.01 -3.81
N ARG A 24 8.24 7.29 -3.22
CA ARG A 24 7.99 5.88 -3.54
C ARG A 24 7.49 5.67 -4.96
N ALA A 25 6.54 6.49 -5.43
CA ALA A 25 6.11 6.46 -6.83
C ALA A 25 7.24 6.88 -7.77
N GLY A 26 8.07 7.86 -7.36
CA GLY A 26 9.26 8.30 -8.09
C GLY A 26 10.27 7.17 -8.29
N ILE A 27 10.62 6.46 -7.22
CA ILE A 27 11.54 5.30 -7.27
C ILE A 27 11.02 4.25 -8.29
N ALA A 28 9.73 3.93 -8.22
CA ALA A 28 9.13 2.97 -9.16
C ALA A 28 9.22 3.48 -10.62
N ALA A 29 8.83 4.74 -10.87
CA ALA A 29 8.85 5.33 -12.20
C ALA A 29 10.27 5.41 -12.80
N ASP A 30 11.23 5.86 -11.99
CA ASP A 30 12.62 6.02 -12.44
C ASP A 30 13.29 4.67 -12.72
N THR A 31 13.02 3.66 -11.88
CA THR A 31 13.57 2.30 -12.06
C THR A 31 12.98 1.62 -13.29
N THR A 32 11.72 1.84 -13.60
CA THR A 32 11.02 1.20 -14.74
C THR A 32 11.05 2.03 -16.01
N GLY A 33 11.68 3.19 -16.00
CA GLY A 33 11.80 4.07 -17.17
C GLY A 33 10.46 4.62 -17.67
N LEU A 34 9.45 4.72 -16.78
CA LEU A 34 8.14 5.26 -17.15
C LEU A 34 8.22 6.73 -17.55
N GLY A 35 7.54 7.07 -18.60
CA GLY A 35 7.49 8.41 -19.16
C GLY A 35 6.17 8.70 -19.87
N PRO A 36 6.10 9.83 -20.61
CA PRO A 36 4.90 10.22 -21.34
C PRO A 36 4.37 9.10 -22.24
N GLY A 37 3.07 8.82 -22.09
CA GLY A 37 2.37 7.78 -22.86
C GLY A 37 2.35 6.39 -22.21
N SER A 38 3.20 6.11 -21.20
CA SER A 38 3.13 4.87 -20.44
C SER A 38 1.79 4.73 -19.70
N THR A 39 1.34 3.51 -19.53
CA THR A 39 0.10 3.17 -18.80
C THR A 39 0.43 2.53 -17.47
N VAL A 40 -0.07 3.11 -16.38
CA VAL A 40 0.11 2.63 -15.00
C VAL A 40 -1.23 2.20 -14.42
N VAL A 41 -1.27 1.03 -13.81
CA VAL A 41 -2.43 0.52 -13.06
C VAL A 41 -2.07 0.48 -11.57
N ASP A 42 -2.68 1.36 -10.77
CA ASP A 42 -2.50 1.44 -9.32
C ASP A 42 -3.59 0.60 -8.64
N VAL A 43 -3.23 -0.62 -8.22
CA VAL A 43 -4.16 -1.62 -7.67
C VAL A 43 -4.30 -1.45 -6.16
N GLY A 44 -5.54 -1.22 -5.71
CA GLY A 44 -5.82 -0.77 -4.36
C GLY A 44 -5.30 0.66 -4.14
N GLY A 45 -5.30 1.47 -5.20
CA GLY A 45 -4.73 2.82 -5.21
C GLY A 45 -5.51 3.84 -4.39
N GLY A 46 -6.64 3.44 -3.80
CA GLY A 46 -7.42 4.27 -2.89
C GLY A 46 -7.78 5.62 -3.50
N ARG A 47 -7.38 6.69 -2.81
CA ARG A 47 -7.64 8.08 -3.23
C ARG A 47 -6.77 8.56 -4.40
N GLY A 48 -5.93 7.70 -4.97
CA GLY A 48 -5.14 8.00 -6.16
C GLY A 48 -3.90 8.88 -5.91
N VAL A 49 -3.34 8.88 -4.71
CA VAL A 49 -2.18 9.72 -4.36
C VAL A 49 -0.96 9.34 -5.19
N HIS A 50 -0.62 8.04 -5.25
CA HIS A 50 0.50 7.57 -6.09
C HIS A 50 0.18 7.71 -7.58
N ALA A 51 -1.06 7.40 -7.97
CA ALA A 51 -1.50 7.54 -9.35
C ALA A 51 -1.40 8.99 -9.85
N SER A 52 -1.67 10.01 -8.99
CA SER A 52 -1.49 11.42 -9.38
C SER A 52 -0.01 11.75 -9.65
N VAL A 53 0.92 11.20 -8.87
CA VAL A 53 2.36 11.38 -9.11
C VAL A 53 2.79 10.81 -10.46
N PHE A 54 2.27 9.62 -10.83
CA PHE A 54 2.52 9.06 -12.16
C PHE A 54 1.91 9.94 -13.26
N THR A 55 0.69 10.46 -13.05
CA THR A 55 0.03 11.35 -14.02
C THR A 55 0.82 12.65 -14.23
N GLU A 56 1.38 13.25 -13.17
CA GLU A 56 2.23 14.44 -13.24
C GLU A 56 3.51 14.20 -14.06
N ARG A 57 3.96 12.95 -14.17
CA ARG A 57 5.08 12.53 -15.05
C ARG A 57 4.65 12.26 -16.49
N GLY A 58 3.40 12.53 -16.84
CA GLY A 58 2.86 12.35 -18.20
C GLY A 58 2.37 10.94 -18.51
N THR A 59 2.27 10.04 -17.53
CA THR A 59 1.70 8.71 -17.74
C THR A 59 0.16 8.73 -17.71
N ARG A 60 -0.45 7.68 -18.25
CA ARG A 60 -1.88 7.40 -18.11
C ARG A 60 -2.06 6.47 -16.89
N ALA A 61 -2.32 7.07 -15.72
CA ALA A 61 -2.55 6.29 -14.51
C ALA A 61 -4.04 5.99 -14.32
N VAL A 62 -4.34 4.75 -13.92
CA VAL A 62 -5.68 4.26 -13.59
C VAL A 62 -5.65 3.65 -12.19
N VAL A 63 -6.49 4.14 -11.29
CA VAL A 63 -6.74 3.51 -9.99
C VAL A 63 -7.75 2.39 -10.15
N VAL A 64 -7.44 1.20 -9.64
CA VAL A 64 -8.39 0.10 -9.47
C VAL A 64 -8.55 -0.15 -7.98
N ASP A 65 -9.76 0.06 -7.45
CA ASP A 65 -10.03 -0.08 -6.01
C ASP A 65 -11.43 -0.68 -5.80
N PRO A 66 -11.63 -1.62 -4.87
CA PRO A 66 -12.95 -2.20 -4.62
C PRO A 66 -13.92 -1.24 -3.91
N SER A 67 -13.45 -0.15 -3.28
CA SER A 67 -14.30 0.84 -2.63
C SER A 67 -14.76 1.93 -3.62
N PRO A 68 -16.08 2.07 -3.88
CA PRO A 68 -16.61 3.17 -4.67
C PRO A 68 -16.26 4.55 -4.12
N ALA A 69 -16.17 4.71 -2.79
CA ALA A 69 -15.80 5.97 -2.15
C ALA A 69 -14.35 6.36 -2.45
N MET A 70 -13.44 5.38 -2.47
CA MET A 70 -12.04 5.58 -2.85
C MET A 70 -11.92 5.98 -4.32
N VAL A 71 -12.59 5.26 -5.21
CA VAL A 71 -12.62 5.57 -6.64
C VAL A 71 -13.15 6.97 -6.90
N LEU A 72 -14.25 7.36 -6.25
CA LEU A 72 -14.77 8.73 -6.36
C LEU A 72 -13.75 9.76 -5.89
N SER A 73 -13.00 9.46 -4.82
CA SER A 73 -11.96 10.34 -4.30
C SER A 73 -10.78 10.48 -5.28
N SER A 74 -10.36 9.38 -5.94
CA SER A 74 -9.31 9.45 -6.97
C SER A 74 -9.74 10.28 -8.18
N GLN A 75 -11.00 10.18 -8.60
CA GLN A 75 -11.56 10.98 -9.67
C GLN A 75 -11.55 12.49 -9.34
N ARG A 76 -11.81 12.86 -8.08
CA ARG A 76 -11.70 14.26 -7.62
C ARG A 76 -10.27 14.79 -7.66
N ARG A 77 -9.25 13.92 -7.67
CA ARG A 77 -7.83 14.27 -7.91
C ARG A 77 -7.47 14.33 -9.40
N GLY A 78 -8.43 14.11 -10.30
CA GLY A 78 -8.19 14.08 -11.75
C GLY A 78 -7.59 12.76 -12.26
N VAL A 79 -7.60 11.70 -11.45
CA VAL A 79 -7.13 10.37 -11.85
C VAL A 79 -8.31 9.50 -12.25
N VAL A 80 -8.17 8.74 -13.33
CA VAL A 80 -9.17 7.76 -13.74
C VAL A 80 -9.28 6.67 -12.68
N GLY A 81 -10.49 6.36 -12.22
CA GLY A 81 -10.75 5.33 -11.22
C GLY A 81 -11.79 4.33 -11.70
N VAL A 82 -11.56 3.05 -11.40
CA VAL A 82 -12.44 1.92 -11.75
C VAL A 82 -12.70 1.09 -10.50
N VAL A 83 -13.96 0.79 -10.23
CA VAL A 83 -14.36 -0.08 -9.12
C VAL A 83 -14.18 -1.53 -9.55
N ALA A 84 -13.16 -2.20 -9.01
CA ALA A 84 -12.90 -3.62 -9.25
C ALA A 84 -11.96 -4.17 -8.17
N ARG A 85 -11.88 -5.50 -8.08
CA ARG A 85 -10.95 -6.22 -7.18
C ARG A 85 -9.62 -6.49 -7.91
N GLY A 86 -8.53 -6.55 -7.15
CA GLY A 86 -7.21 -6.82 -7.69
C GLY A 86 -7.03 -8.23 -8.26
N GLU A 87 -7.89 -9.17 -7.84
CA GLU A 87 -7.94 -10.56 -8.34
C GLU A 87 -8.60 -10.69 -9.72
N SER A 88 -9.26 -9.62 -10.21
CA SER A 88 -9.93 -9.59 -11.53
C SER A 88 -9.90 -8.18 -12.09
N LEU A 89 -8.79 -7.82 -12.70
CA LEU A 89 -8.58 -6.49 -13.26
C LEU A 89 -9.34 -6.33 -14.59
N PRO A 90 -10.17 -5.29 -14.75
CA PRO A 90 -10.91 -5.04 -15.98
C PRO A 90 -10.01 -4.41 -17.06
N ILE A 91 -8.84 -4.99 -17.26
CA ILE A 91 -7.78 -4.51 -18.13
C ILE A 91 -7.32 -5.67 -19.02
N ARG A 92 -7.07 -5.38 -20.29
CA ARG A 92 -6.64 -6.40 -21.28
C ARG A 92 -5.22 -6.89 -20.97
N ASP A 93 -4.92 -8.08 -21.44
CA ASP A 93 -3.58 -8.67 -21.39
C ASP A 93 -2.56 -7.74 -22.06
N GLY A 94 -1.42 -7.54 -21.39
CA GLY A 94 -0.30 -6.76 -21.91
C GLY A 94 -0.62 -5.27 -22.15
N ALA A 95 -1.64 -4.71 -21.48
CA ALA A 95 -2.08 -3.34 -21.73
C ALA A 95 -1.48 -2.30 -20.77
N ALA A 96 -0.73 -2.72 -19.76
CA ALA A 96 -0.05 -1.82 -18.84
C ALA A 96 1.48 -1.96 -18.91
N ASP A 97 2.18 -0.81 -18.81
CA ASP A 97 3.61 -0.77 -18.67
C ASP A 97 4.05 -0.99 -17.22
N LEU A 98 3.18 -0.61 -16.26
CA LEU A 98 3.38 -0.88 -14.83
C LEU A 98 2.06 -1.26 -14.15
N VAL A 99 2.07 -2.34 -13.37
CA VAL A 99 1.10 -2.58 -12.30
C VAL A 99 1.76 -2.30 -10.97
N TYR A 100 1.16 -1.40 -10.21
CA TYR A 100 1.70 -0.85 -8.96
C TYR A 100 0.79 -1.20 -7.79
N PHE A 101 1.40 -1.68 -6.70
CA PHE A 101 0.75 -1.95 -5.42
C PHE A 101 1.46 -1.16 -4.32
N HIS A 102 0.72 -0.37 -3.55
CA HIS A 102 1.26 0.29 -2.38
C HIS A 102 0.43 -0.03 -1.14
N LEU A 103 0.96 -0.89 -0.27
CA LEU A 103 0.27 -1.37 0.93
C LEU A 103 -1.17 -1.84 0.65
N SER A 104 -1.37 -2.50 -0.49
CA SER A 104 -2.68 -2.96 -0.94
C SER A 104 -2.76 -4.47 -1.14
N ILE A 105 -1.62 -5.12 -1.44
CA ILE A 105 -1.55 -6.55 -1.78
C ILE A 105 -2.09 -7.47 -0.67
N HIS A 106 -2.03 -7.05 0.60
CA HIS A 106 -2.50 -7.80 1.77
C HIS A 106 -4.01 -7.70 2.01
N HIS A 107 -4.75 -6.95 1.17
CA HIS A 107 -6.20 -6.81 1.30
C HIS A 107 -7.00 -7.84 0.52
N GLY A 108 -6.36 -8.71 -0.26
CA GLY A 108 -7.04 -9.71 -1.09
C GLY A 108 -6.27 -11.03 -1.19
N ALA A 109 -6.68 -11.87 -2.14
CA ALA A 109 -5.98 -13.09 -2.50
C ALA A 109 -4.71 -12.73 -3.28
N TRP A 110 -3.64 -12.36 -2.58
CA TRP A 110 -2.43 -11.78 -3.16
C TRP A 110 -1.81 -12.62 -4.28
N ARG A 111 -1.93 -13.97 -4.22
CA ARG A 111 -1.44 -14.86 -5.28
C ARG A 111 -2.19 -14.65 -6.60
N ASP A 112 -3.49 -14.43 -6.52
CA ASP A 112 -4.36 -14.18 -7.68
C ASP A 112 -4.18 -12.74 -8.17
N MET A 113 -4.02 -11.78 -7.24
CA MET A 113 -3.71 -10.38 -7.61
C MET A 113 -2.39 -10.28 -8.38
N LEU A 114 -1.34 -11.02 -7.98
CA LEU A 114 -0.09 -11.07 -8.74
C LEU A 114 -0.24 -11.77 -10.09
N ALA A 115 -1.07 -12.81 -10.19
CA ALA A 115 -1.36 -13.47 -11.47
C ALA A 115 -2.07 -12.53 -12.44
N GLU A 116 -3.06 -11.76 -11.97
CA GLU A 116 -3.73 -10.73 -12.76
C GLU A 116 -2.77 -9.61 -13.16
N ALA A 117 -1.90 -9.16 -12.25
CA ALA A 117 -0.87 -8.18 -12.56
C ALA A 117 0.06 -8.69 -13.67
N ALA A 118 0.52 -9.93 -13.59
CA ALA A 118 1.37 -10.55 -14.61
C ALA A 118 0.67 -10.64 -15.99
N ARG A 119 -0.62 -10.98 -16.01
CA ARG A 119 -1.43 -10.98 -17.24
C ARG A 119 -1.50 -9.58 -17.85
N VAL A 120 -1.75 -8.56 -17.03
CA VAL A 120 -1.97 -7.18 -17.48
C VAL A 120 -0.68 -6.53 -17.97
N VAL A 121 0.49 -6.82 -17.38
CA VAL A 121 1.78 -6.30 -17.87
C VAL A 121 2.34 -7.11 -19.05
N GLY A 122 1.98 -8.37 -19.17
CA GLY A 122 2.48 -9.26 -20.22
C GLY A 122 4.01 -9.42 -20.16
N ASN A 123 4.62 -9.62 -21.35
CA ASN A 123 6.07 -9.89 -21.46
C ASN A 123 6.96 -8.64 -21.40
N ARG A 124 6.39 -7.43 -21.40
CA ARG A 124 7.15 -6.17 -21.55
C ARG A 124 6.83 -5.12 -20.50
N GLY A 125 6.02 -5.44 -19.53
CA GLY A 125 5.68 -4.50 -18.46
C GLY A 125 6.35 -4.88 -17.15
N HIS A 126 6.10 -4.06 -16.16
CA HIS A 126 6.67 -4.15 -14.82
C HIS A 126 5.60 -4.36 -13.77
N ILE A 127 5.94 -5.04 -12.70
CA ILE A 127 5.17 -5.08 -11.46
C ILE A 127 6.01 -4.47 -10.35
N TRP A 128 5.41 -3.56 -9.59
CA TRP A 128 6.02 -2.97 -8.41
C TRP A 128 5.12 -3.14 -7.19
N VAL A 129 5.67 -3.72 -6.12
CA VAL A 129 4.95 -3.94 -4.87
C VAL A 129 5.71 -3.25 -3.74
N TRP A 130 5.12 -2.23 -3.12
CA TRP A 130 5.55 -1.72 -1.83
C TRP A 130 4.78 -2.42 -0.72
N THR A 131 5.52 -3.06 0.17
CA THR A 131 5.01 -3.68 1.40
C THR A 131 5.86 -3.26 2.59
N LEU A 132 5.49 -3.64 3.80
CA LEU A 132 6.31 -3.44 4.99
C LEU A 132 7.33 -4.57 5.11
N ALA A 133 8.49 -4.27 5.73
CA ALA A 133 9.48 -5.30 6.03
C ALA A 133 8.90 -6.32 7.04
N ASP A 134 9.18 -7.60 6.85
CA ASP A 134 8.63 -8.67 7.71
C ASP A 134 8.90 -8.42 9.20
N ALA A 135 10.12 -7.95 9.54
CA ALA A 135 10.49 -7.60 10.92
C ALA A 135 9.69 -6.40 11.51
N HIS A 136 9.03 -5.59 10.67
CA HIS A 136 8.22 -4.48 11.15
C HIS A 136 7.00 -4.95 11.94
N HIS A 137 6.40 -6.07 11.57
CA HIS A 137 5.14 -6.53 12.17
C HIS A 137 5.27 -6.71 13.69
N GLU A 138 6.40 -7.24 14.17
CA GLU A 138 6.65 -7.44 15.59
C GLU A 138 7.12 -6.17 16.31
N ASN A 139 7.77 -5.24 15.58
CA ASN A 139 8.45 -4.08 16.15
C ASN A 139 7.80 -2.75 15.76
N SER A 140 6.57 -2.76 15.22
CA SER A 140 5.90 -1.53 14.81
C SER A 140 5.56 -0.62 15.99
N TYR A 141 5.51 0.68 15.73
CA TYR A 141 5.09 1.65 16.75
C TYR A 141 3.67 1.36 17.28
N LEU A 142 2.79 0.82 16.44
CA LEU A 142 1.45 0.38 16.86
C LEU A 142 1.51 -0.83 17.77
N ALA A 143 2.34 -1.83 17.46
CA ALA A 143 2.48 -3.04 18.29
C ALA A 143 2.98 -2.74 19.70
N ARG A 144 3.69 -1.64 19.90
CA ARG A 144 4.10 -1.17 21.24
C ARG A 144 2.90 -0.87 22.15
N TRP A 145 1.80 -0.37 21.57
CA TRP A 145 0.60 0.07 22.30
C TRP A 145 -0.54 -0.92 22.19
N PHE A 146 -0.56 -1.72 21.12
CA PHE A 146 -1.59 -2.70 20.78
C PHE A 146 -0.92 -4.03 20.46
N PRO A 147 -0.67 -4.89 21.47
CA PRO A 147 0.15 -6.11 21.32
C PRO A 147 -0.37 -7.10 20.26
N SER A 148 -1.69 -7.13 19.99
CA SER A 148 -2.25 -8.02 18.96
C SER A 148 -1.91 -7.59 17.52
N VAL A 149 -1.50 -6.34 17.29
CA VAL A 149 -1.20 -5.79 15.95
C VAL A 149 -0.16 -6.65 15.22
N GLY A 150 0.94 -6.99 15.89
CA GLY A 150 2.01 -7.79 15.28
C GLY A 150 1.53 -9.14 14.76
N ALA A 151 0.75 -9.87 15.57
CA ALA A 151 0.19 -11.16 15.20
C ALA A 151 -0.84 -11.05 14.06
N ILE A 152 -1.66 -10.00 14.10
CA ILE A 152 -2.65 -9.72 13.05
C ILE A 152 -1.93 -9.44 11.71
N ASP A 153 -0.92 -8.56 11.72
CA ASP A 153 -0.19 -8.19 10.51
C ASP A 153 0.64 -9.35 9.95
N ALA A 154 1.29 -10.15 10.80
CA ALA A 154 2.03 -11.33 10.37
C ALA A 154 1.18 -12.37 9.62
N VAL A 155 -0.12 -12.44 9.90
CA VAL A 155 -1.06 -13.32 9.19
C VAL A 155 -1.58 -12.67 7.89
N ARG A 156 -1.74 -11.35 7.88
CA ARG A 156 -2.37 -10.62 6.76
C ARG A 156 -1.38 -10.26 5.66
N PHE A 157 -0.18 -9.81 6.05
CA PHE A 157 0.83 -9.43 5.07
C PHE A 157 1.50 -10.68 4.51
N PRO A 158 1.55 -10.84 3.18
CA PRO A 158 2.33 -11.90 2.59
C PRO A 158 3.82 -11.66 2.87
N PRO A 159 4.59 -12.70 3.26
CA PRO A 159 6.02 -12.54 3.47
C PRO A 159 6.72 -12.11 2.18
N VAL A 160 7.73 -11.26 2.30
CA VAL A 160 8.46 -10.68 1.16
C VAL A 160 8.99 -11.76 0.23
N GLU A 161 9.54 -12.86 0.79
CA GLU A 161 10.03 -13.99 -0.01
C GLU A 161 8.89 -14.76 -0.70
N GLY A 162 7.70 -14.82 -0.10
CA GLY A 162 6.52 -15.41 -0.74
C GLY A 162 6.06 -14.62 -1.97
N LEU A 163 6.11 -13.28 -1.89
CA LEU A 163 5.83 -12.40 -3.03
C LEU A 163 6.86 -12.62 -4.15
N ARG A 164 8.16 -12.65 -3.80
CA ARG A 164 9.26 -12.90 -4.73
C ARG A 164 9.10 -14.24 -5.46
N SER A 165 8.90 -15.31 -4.71
CA SER A 165 8.71 -16.66 -5.25
C SER A 165 7.52 -16.71 -6.20
N ARG A 166 6.40 -16.06 -5.82
CA ARG A 166 5.20 -16.04 -6.69
C ARG A 166 5.43 -15.29 -8.00
N LEU A 167 6.12 -14.16 -7.98
CA LEU A 167 6.48 -13.42 -9.20
C LEU A 167 7.37 -14.26 -10.12
N THR A 168 8.33 -14.99 -9.54
CA THR A 168 9.20 -15.92 -10.30
C THR A 168 8.41 -17.08 -10.90
N GLU A 169 7.48 -17.69 -10.14
CA GLU A 169 6.56 -18.75 -10.63
C GLU A 169 5.72 -18.27 -11.83
N LEU A 170 5.38 -16.99 -11.87
CA LEU A 170 4.64 -16.37 -12.96
C LEU A 170 5.52 -16.05 -14.19
N GLY A 171 6.80 -16.41 -14.17
CA GLY A 171 7.74 -16.23 -15.28
C GLY A 171 8.35 -14.84 -15.37
N LEU A 172 8.22 -14.02 -14.30
CA LEU A 172 8.82 -12.69 -14.26
C LEU A 172 10.26 -12.75 -13.72
N VAL A 173 11.08 -11.81 -14.14
CA VAL A 173 12.43 -11.62 -13.60
C VAL A 173 12.36 -10.65 -12.43
N VAL A 174 12.72 -11.13 -11.24
CA VAL A 174 12.60 -10.35 -10.00
C VAL A 174 13.94 -9.74 -9.62
N ALA A 175 14.00 -8.42 -9.59
CA ALA A 175 15.17 -7.66 -9.17
C ALA A 175 15.44 -7.77 -7.65
N PRO A 176 16.63 -7.38 -7.16
CA PRO A 176 16.86 -7.18 -5.75
C PRO A 176 15.84 -6.22 -5.14
N THR A 177 15.48 -6.44 -3.87
CA THR A 177 14.55 -5.56 -3.15
C THR A 177 15.15 -4.18 -2.91
N VAL A 178 14.27 -3.17 -2.92
CA VAL A 178 14.61 -1.79 -2.55
C VAL A 178 14.11 -1.51 -1.15
N ALA A 179 15.01 -1.16 -0.23
CA ALA A 179 14.62 -0.69 1.10
C ALA A 179 14.31 0.81 1.04
N HIS A 180 13.23 1.22 1.70
CA HIS A 180 12.88 2.63 1.88
C HIS A 180 12.32 2.84 3.28
N HIS A 181 12.65 3.97 3.90
CA HIS A 181 12.21 4.32 5.25
C HIS A 181 11.55 5.69 5.22
N ASP A 182 10.29 5.75 5.68
CA ASP A 182 9.65 7.01 6.00
C ASP A 182 9.78 7.26 7.50
N ARG A 183 10.28 8.44 7.85
CA ARG A 183 10.22 8.93 9.23
C ARG A 183 8.97 9.76 9.40
N ILE A 184 8.04 9.28 10.19
CA ILE A 184 6.77 9.94 10.47
C ILE A 184 6.94 10.77 11.75
N SER A 185 6.53 12.02 11.68
CA SER A 185 6.45 12.93 12.82
C SER A 185 5.02 13.50 12.89
N ARG A 186 4.39 13.41 14.05
CA ARG A 186 3.05 13.96 14.26
C ARG A 186 2.77 14.29 15.73
N PRO A 187 1.88 15.27 16.02
CA PRO A 187 1.45 15.53 17.38
C PRO A 187 0.77 14.31 18.04
N ALA A 188 1.03 14.08 19.32
CA ALA A 188 0.47 12.95 20.08
C ALA A 188 -1.07 12.94 20.04
N GLY A 189 -1.72 14.10 20.18
CA GLY A 189 -3.17 14.21 20.05
C GLY A 189 -3.71 13.83 18.67
N ALA A 190 -2.98 14.17 17.61
CA ALA A 190 -3.33 13.78 16.23
C ALA A 190 -3.16 12.28 16.01
N TRP A 191 -2.13 11.66 16.62
CA TRP A 191 -1.95 10.21 16.59
C TRP A 191 -3.09 9.48 17.29
N MET A 192 -3.47 9.90 18.50
CA MET A 192 -4.60 9.32 19.24
C MET A 192 -5.91 9.42 18.44
N SER A 193 -6.15 10.56 17.81
CA SER A 193 -7.34 10.78 16.96
C SER A 193 -7.34 9.83 15.75
N ALA A 194 -6.19 9.66 15.12
CA ALA A 194 -6.03 8.74 13.99
C ALA A 194 -6.27 7.27 14.41
N VAL A 195 -5.76 6.86 15.57
CA VAL A 195 -6.02 5.51 16.12
C VAL A 195 -7.52 5.30 16.36
N ARG A 196 -8.21 6.24 17.01
CA ARG A 196 -9.68 6.15 17.22
C ARG A 196 -10.45 6.07 15.91
N ALA A 197 -9.99 6.76 14.89
CA ALA A 197 -10.58 6.69 13.55
C ALA A 197 -10.27 5.37 12.81
N GLY A 198 -9.31 4.57 13.27
CA GLY A 198 -8.87 3.35 12.58
C GLY A 198 -8.10 3.65 11.29
N PHE A 199 -7.15 4.57 11.34
CA PHE A 199 -6.42 5.07 10.15
C PHE A 199 -5.61 4.03 9.37
N VAL A 200 -5.36 2.85 9.97
CA VAL A 200 -4.81 1.68 9.28
C VAL A 200 -5.73 0.48 9.47
N SER A 201 -5.80 -0.35 8.45
CA SER A 201 -6.75 -1.47 8.38
C SER A 201 -6.61 -2.47 9.52
N THR A 202 -5.42 -2.63 10.07
CA THR A 202 -5.15 -3.55 11.20
C THR A 202 -5.91 -3.15 12.46
N LEU A 203 -6.06 -1.84 12.72
CA LEU A 203 -6.80 -1.36 13.90
C LEU A 203 -8.27 -1.75 13.91
N HIS A 204 -8.86 -2.05 12.75
CA HIS A 204 -10.24 -2.54 12.65
C HIS A 204 -10.40 -3.99 13.14
N LEU A 205 -9.29 -4.70 13.32
CA LEU A 205 -9.23 -6.11 13.74
C LEU A 205 -8.73 -6.28 15.18
N VAL A 206 -8.21 -5.20 15.78
CA VAL A 206 -7.78 -5.17 17.19
C VAL A 206 -9.03 -5.09 18.08
N PRO A 207 -9.11 -5.85 19.19
CA PRO A 207 -10.19 -5.76 20.14
C PRO A 207 -10.39 -4.32 20.67
N ALA A 208 -11.65 -3.88 20.83
CA ALA A 208 -11.94 -2.51 21.23
C ALA A 208 -11.36 -2.18 22.61
N GLU A 209 -11.41 -3.13 23.54
CA GLU A 209 -10.82 -2.99 24.88
C GLU A 209 -9.30 -2.81 24.84
N GLU A 210 -8.61 -3.43 23.89
CA GLU A 210 -7.17 -3.25 23.68
C GLU A 210 -6.86 -1.87 23.12
N ILE A 211 -7.67 -1.37 22.17
CA ILE A 211 -7.55 0.00 21.66
C ILE A 211 -7.69 1.01 22.78
N GLU A 212 -8.71 0.88 23.62
CA GLU A 212 -8.93 1.81 24.73
C GLU A 212 -7.79 1.75 25.77
N ALA A 213 -7.35 0.55 26.15
CA ALA A 213 -6.24 0.38 27.07
C ALA A 213 -4.93 0.98 26.52
N GLY A 214 -4.63 0.74 25.24
CA GLY A 214 -3.45 1.28 24.58
C GLY A 214 -3.48 2.80 24.48
N LEU A 215 -4.65 3.40 24.17
CA LEU A 215 -4.83 4.85 24.15
C LEU A 215 -4.66 5.49 25.53
N VAL A 216 -5.13 4.84 26.60
CA VAL A 216 -4.93 5.31 27.98
C VAL A 216 -3.43 5.24 28.33
N ALA A 217 -2.75 4.15 28.05
CA ALA A 217 -1.33 3.99 28.29
C ALA A 217 -0.49 5.02 27.50
N PHE A 218 -0.83 5.22 26.22
CA PHE A 218 -0.19 6.23 25.38
C PHE A 218 -0.36 7.63 25.96
N GLY A 219 -1.61 8.04 26.28
CA GLY A 219 -1.89 9.37 26.84
C GLY A 219 -1.20 9.61 28.17
N SER A 220 -0.97 8.57 28.99
CA SER A 220 -0.23 8.67 30.24
C SER A 220 1.28 8.92 30.02
N GLN A 221 1.85 8.41 28.93
CA GLN A 221 3.25 8.66 28.54
C GLN A 221 3.43 9.97 27.78
N HIS A 222 2.39 10.42 27.06
CA HIS A 222 2.38 11.63 26.24
C HIS A 222 1.23 12.56 26.70
N PRO A 223 1.35 13.19 27.89
CA PRO A 223 0.27 14.01 28.46
C PRO A 223 0.06 15.32 27.70
N ASP A 224 1.07 15.82 26.98
CA ASP A 224 0.95 16.99 26.10
C ASP A 224 0.48 16.54 24.71
N PRO A 225 -0.74 16.88 24.26
CA PRO A 225 -1.23 16.49 22.95
C PRO A 225 -0.48 17.15 21.79
N SER A 226 0.28 18.21 22.05
CA SER A 226 1.12 18.89 21.05
C SER A 226 2.52 18.31 20.95
N GLU A 227 2.93 17.43 21.86
CA GLU A 227 4.23 16.75 21.80
C GLU A 227 4.36 15.99 20.47
N SER A 228 5.49 16.22 19.79
CA SER A 228 5.76 15.49 18.54
C SER A 228 6.27 14.08 18.84
N ILE A 229 5.54 13.08 18.36
CA ILE A 229 5.98 11.69 18.37
C ILE A 229 6.60 11.33 17.01
N GLU A 230 7.66 10.54 17.04
CA GLU A 230 8.34 10.08 15.84
C GLU A 230 8.40 8.56 15.79
N TYR A 231 8.22 8.00 14.61
CA TYR A 231 8.39 6.57 14.35
C TYR A 231 8.72 6.32 12.88
N ASP A 232 9.38 5.18 12.63
CA ASP A 232 9.79 4.80 11.28
C ASP A 232 8.82 3.78 10.68
N LEU A 233 8.62 3.89 9.36
CA LEU A 233 7.93 2.91 8.53
C LEU A 233 8.93 2.33 7.52
N PRO A 234 9.44 1.12 7.76
CA PRO A 234 10.35 0.44 6.87
C PRO A 234 9.57 -0.25 5.75
N TYR A 235 9.72 0.25 4.54
CA TYR A 235 9.15 -0.34 3.34
C TYR A 235 10.14 -1.25 2.63
N VAL A 236 9.61 -2.27 1.98
CA VAL A 236 10.33 -3.10 1.01
C VAL A 236 9.63 -2.97 -0.33
N GLY A 237 10.36 -2.52 -1.33
CA GLY A 237 9.94 -2.50 -2.73
C GLY A 237 10.40 -3.76 -3.45
N LEU A 238 9.47 -4.50 -4.04
CA LEU A 238 9.76 -5.58 -4.97
C LEU A 238 9.46 -5.10 -6.38
N HIS A 239 10.45 -5.26 -7.25
CA HIS A 239 10.32 -4.99 -8.68
C HIS A 239 10.46 -6.29 -9.45
N ALA A 240 9.55 -6.53 -10.38
CA ALA A 240 9.62 -7.63 -11.33
C ALA A 240 9.28 -7.13 -12.74
N GLU A 241 9.90 -7.72 -13.73
CA GLU A 241 9.72 -7.36 -15.13
C GLU A 241 9.43 -8.58 -16.01
N GLY A 242 8.70 -8.35 -17.07
CA GLY A 242 8.39 -9.36 -18.06
C GLY A 242 9.65 -9.85 -18.76
N PRO A 243 9.74 -11.14 -19.11
CA PRO A 243 10.96 -11.75 -19.69
C PRO A 243 11.38 -11.16 -21.03
N GLY A 244 10.51 -10.44 -21.72
CA GLY A 244 10.82 -9.78 -22.99
C GLY A 244 11.57 -8.45 -22.83
N LEU A 245 11.83 -7.98 -21.59
CA LEU A 245 12.68 -6.81 -21.31
C LEU A 245 14.13 -7.20 -20.99
N VAL A 246 14.35 -8.46 -20.64
CA VAL A 246 15.69 -9.01 -20.37
C VAL A 246 16.28 -9.46 -21.70
N SER A 247 17.03 -8.59 -22.34
CA SER A 247 17.76 -8.89 -23.59
C SER A 247 19.25 -8.72 -23.40
#